data_82f803d7eb6ccaaf11bcf39b292287bd
#
_entry.id   82f803d7eb6ccaaf11bcf39b292287bd
#
_cell.length_a   1.000
_cell.length_b   1.000
_cell.length_c   1.000
_cell.angle_alpha   90.00
_cell.angle_beta   90.00
_cell.angle_gamma   90.00
#
_symmetry.space_group_name_H-M   'P 1'
#
loop_
_entity.id
_entity.type
_entity.pdbx_description
1 polymer ?
#
loop_
_entity_poly.entity_id
_entity_poly.type
_entity_poly.pdbx_seq_one_letter_code
_entity_poly.pdbx_strand_id
1 'polypeptide(L)'
;LEAPVAEFALREVEGMRQVRIDIDNEAVRARAGALSNMTGRITFTPRVPGAGDLFRSIFTREARVRPFYEGTGTILLQPSLSGYHIFDVAAGERWILEPGVYWASEAQVALGITRDPMFASLWAGDGLLSWKTTISGPGKVAINVPGPVETVEITDAQFRAQGRLVLGRTEGLRFTSERSARFPRNFISGQKRMRVYTGTGKVLVAWTPYWNHHMYTRMTGEDIEHTIFE
;
A
#
# COMPACT_ATOMS: atom_id res chain seq x y z
N LEU A 1 19.15 12.42 -23.93
CA LEU A 1 19.61 11.52 -22.87
C LEU A 1 18.48 11.52 -21.83
N GLU A 2 17.70 10.44 -21.80
CA GLU A 2 16.81 10.21 -20.66
C GLU A 2 17.66 10.16 -19.39
N ALA A 3 17.17 10.83 -18.33
CA ALA A 3 17.81 10.71 -17.03
C ALA A 3 17.75 9.22 -16.63
N PRO A 4 18.82 8.68 -16.04
CA PRO A 4 18.79 7.32 -15.55
C PRO A 4 17.61 7.17 -14.58
N VAL A 5 16.88 6.09 -14.70
CA VAL A 5 15.66 5.78 -13.92
C VAL A 5 15.95 4.53 -13.13
N ALA A 6 15.73 4.56 -11.81
CA ALA A 6 15.94 3.39 -10.97
C ALA A 6 15.15 2.18 -11.48
N GLU A 7 15.83 1.06 -11.65
CA GLU A 7 15.20 -0.16 -12.15
C GLU A 7 14.64 -0.98 -10.99
N PHE A 8 13.33 -1.15 -10.99
CA PHE A 8 12.62 -1.97 -10.02
C PHE A 8 12.26 -3.31 -10.66
N ALA A 9 12.67 -4.41 -10.05
CA ALA A 9 12.39 -5.77 -10.51
C ALA A 9 11.91 -6.65 -9.36
N LEU A 10 11.07 -7.64 -9.69
CA LEU A 10 10.71 -8.71 -8.78
C LEU A 10 11.69 -9.88 -8.95
N ARG A 11 12.29 -10.30 -7.85
CA ARG A 11 13.09 -11.49 -7.76
C ARG A 11 12.32 -12.54 -6.97
N GLU A 12 12.32 -13.77 -7.47
CA GLU A 12 11.75 -14.91 -6.75
C GLU A 12 12.86 -15.95 -6.49
N VAL A 13 12.94 -16.41 -5.24
CA VAL A 13 13.89 -17.45 -4.81
C VAL A 13 13.11 -18.38 -3.87
N GLU A 14 12.97 -19.64 -4.28
CA GLU A 14 12.31 -20.70 -3.50
C GLU A 14 10.91 -20.29 -2.99
N GLY A 15 10.11 -19.64 -3.84
CA GLY A 15 8.76 -19.17 -3.49
C GLY A 15 8.72 -17.87 -2.69
N MET A 16 9.86 -17.34 -2.28
CA MET A 16 9.95 -16.03 -1.64
C MET A 16 10.13 -14.95 -2.69
N ARG A 17 9.30 -13.90 -2.64
CA ARG A 17 9.40 -12.74 -3.53
C ARG A 17 10.09 -11.58 -2.85
N GLN A 18 10.92 -10.90 -3.62
CA GLN A 18 11.76 -9.81 -3.14
C GLN A 18 11.81 -8.70 -4.19
N VAL A 19 11.76 -7.46 -3.76
CA VAL A 19 12.00 -6.32 -4.65
C VAL A 19 13.50 -6.08 -4.73
N ARG A 20 14.02 -6.08 -5.96
CA ARG A 20 15.36 -5.63 -6.32
C ARG A 20 15.26 -4.25 -6.93
N ILE A 21 16.12 -3.35 -6.52
CA ILE A 21 16.21 -2.00 -7.05
C ILE A 21 17.66 -1.76 -7.44
N ASP A 22 17.91 -1.55 -8.72
CA ASP A 22 19.20 -1.14 -9.24
C ASP A 22 19.18 0.37 -9.47
N ILE A 23 20.18 1.06 -8.89
CA ILE A 23 20.33 2.51 -8.98
C ILE A 23 21.69 2.87 -9.56
N ASP A 24 21.74 3.90 -10.40
CA ASP A 24 22.98 4.46 -10.96
C ASP A 24 22.98 5.99 -10.79
N ASN A 25 23.63 6.44 -9.73
CA ASN A 25 23.67 7.84 -9.30
C ASN A 25 22.28 8.43 -9.05
N GLU A 26 21.40 7.63 -8.46
CA GLU A 26 20.00 7.94 -8.20
C GLU A 26 19.66 7.75 -6.74
N ALA A 27 18.45 8.21 -6.38
CA ALA A 27 17.89 8.05 -5.06
C ALA A 27 16.54 7.31 -5.10
N VAL A 28 16.37 6.40 -4.16
CA VAL A 28 15.10 5.71 -3.91
C VAL A 28 14.75 5.82 -2.43
N ARG A 29 13.49 5.60 -2.14
CA ARG A 29 12.93 5.66 -0.80
C ARG A 29 12.24 4.36 -0.47
N ALA A 30 12.44 3.85 0.75
CA ALA A 30 11.74 2.66 1.19
C ALA A 30 11.09 2.87 2.56
N ARG A 31 10.18 1.98 2.92
CA ARG A 31 9.60 1.90 4.26
C ARG A 31 10.68 1.57 5.28
N ALA A 32 10.57 2.10 6.49
CA ALA A 32 11.46 1.74 7.59
C ALA A 32 11.44 0.23 7.84
N GLY A 33 12.63 -0.40 7.90
CA GLY A 33 12.77 -1.85 8.06
C GLY A 33 12.57 -2.65 6.77
N ALA A 34 12.37 -2.00 5.62
CA ALA A 34 12.21 -2.70 4.35
C ALA A 34 13.52 -3.22 3.74
N LEU A 35 14.68 -2.70 4.17
CA LEU A 35 15.98 -3.12 3.64
C LEU A 35 16.32 -4.54 4.10
N SER A 36 16.72 -5.40 3.17
CA SER A 36 17.38 -6.67 3.45
C SER A 36 18.90 -6.51 3.38
N ASN A 37 19.39 -6.15 2.22
CA ASN A 37 20.82 -5.88 2.00
C ASN A 37 21.00 -4.92 0.82
N MET A 38 22.22 -4.38 0.70
CA MET A 38 22.59 -3.53 -0.43
C MET A 38 24.05 -3.80 -0.82
N THR A 39 24.37 -3.64 -2.10
CA THR A 39 25.69 -3.84 -2.66
C THR A 39 26.04 -2.67 -3.59
N GLY A 40 27.23 -2.14 -3.48
CA GLY A 40 27.69 -0.99 -4.27
C GLY A 40 28.06 0.21 -3.39
N ARG A 41 28.14 1.38 -4.00
CA ARG A 41 28.42 2.66 -3.33
C ARG A 41 27.11 3.38 -3.04
N ILE A 42 26.40 2.93 -2.02
CA ILE A 42 25.09 3.43 -1.65
C ILE A 42 25.16 4.07 -0.27
N THR A 43 24.71 5.30 -0.17
CA THR A 43 24.58 6.03 1.09
C THR A 43 23.16 5.87 1.62
N PHE A 44 23.05 5.46 2.89
CA PHE A 44 21.80 5.36 3.61
C PHE A 44 21.60 6.61 4.47
N THR A 45 20.54 7.36 4.18
CA THR A 45 20.20 8.58 4.93
C THR A 45 18.84 8.41 5.61
N PRO A 46 18.80 8.14 6.92
CA PRO A 46 17.56 8.17 7.66
C PRO A 46 17.11 9.64 7.81
N ARG A 47 15.96 9.98 7.25
CA ARG A 47 15.37 11.30 7.46
C ARG A 47 14.72 11.31 8.83
N VAL A 48 15.28 12.08 9.76
CA VAL A 48 14.66 12.33 11.06
C VAL A 48 13.46 13.25 10.83
N PRO A 49 12.24 12.85 11.24
CA PRO A 49 11.06 13.72 11.13
C PRO A 49 11.30 15.03 11.90
N GLY A 50 10.90 16.15 11.32
CA GLY A 50 10.88 17.42 12.06
C GLY A 50 9.95 17.34 13.29
N ALA A 51 10.13 18.24 14.27
CA ALA A 51 9.36 18.21 15.53
C ALA A 51 7.83 18.16 15.33
N GLY A 52 7.30 18.77 14.25
CA GLY A 52 5.87 18.71 13.89
C GLY A 52 5.43 17.35 13.31
N ASP A 53 6.36 16.66 12.65
CA ASP A 53 6.10 15.33 12.09
C ASP A 53 6.23 14.23 13.14
N LEU A 54 7.00 14.47 14.20
CA LEU A 54 7.18 13.54 15.32
C LEU A 54 5.85 13.30 16.06
N PHE A 55 5.08 14.37 16.31
CA PHE A 55 3.74 14.24 16.92
C PHE A 55 2.78 13.47 16.03
N ARG A 56 2.82 13.65 14.71
CA ARG A 56 2.02 12.88 13.76
C ARG A 56 2.49 11.42 13.65
N SER A 57 3.79 11.18 13.77
CA SER A 57 4.39 9.85 13.63
C SER A 57 4.09 8.93 14.82
N ILE A 58 3.86 9.48 16.02
CA ILE A 58 3.51 8.70 17.22
C ILE A 58 2.11 8.08 17.09
N PHE A 59 1.20 8.77 16.41
CA PHE A 59 -0.17 8.30 16.22
C PHE A 59 -0.37 7.43 14.96
N THR A 60 0.61 7.36 14.05
CA THR A 60 0.50 6.59 12.82
C THR A 60 1.66 5.62 12.72
N ARG A 61 1.39 4.32 12.86
CA ARG A 61 2.40 3.27 12.62
C ARG A 61 3.08 3.37 11.24
N GLU A 62 2.51 4.13 10.30
CA GLU A 62 2.99 4.31 8.93
C GLU A 62 3.81 5.59 8.71
N ALA A 63 3.70 6.61 9.55
CA ALA A 63 4.51 7.83 9.45
C ALA A 63 5.96 7.62 9.91
N ARG A 64 6.39 6.34 10.00
CA ARG A 64 7.77 6.00 10.33
C ARG A 64 8.71 6.56 9.29
N VAL A 65 9.88 6.96 9.77
CA VAL A 65 11.04 7.37 8.98
C VAL A 65 11.14 6.54 7.70
N ARG A 66 11.08 7.21 6.57
CA ARG A 66 11.27 6.58 5.25
C ARG A 66 12.66 6.92 4.78
N PRO A 67 13.64 6.03 4.99
CA PRO A 67 15.01 6.26 4.61
C PRO A 67 15.17 6.42 3.12
N PHE A 68 16.16 7.24 2.74
CA PHE A 68 16.66 7.36 1.38
C PHE A 68 17.90 6.51 1.19
N TYR A 69 18.02 5.97 0.01
CA TYR A 69 19.18 5.23 -0.49
C TYR A 69 19.62 5.93 -1.76
N GLU A 70 20.85 6.41 -1.79
CA GLU A 70 21.39 7.24 -2.88
C GLU A 70 22.77 6.74 -3.29
N GLY A 71 23.03 6.68 -4.59
CA GLY A 71 24.31 6.26 -5.15
C GLY A 71 24.19 5.31 -6.31
N THR A 72 25.16 4.37 -6.43
CA THR A 72 25.23 3.39 -7.51
C THR A 72 25.36 1.99 -6.92
N GLY A 73 24.46 1.09 -7.29
CA GLY A 73 24.45 -0.29 -6.82
C GLY A 73 23.10 -0.96 -6.82
N THR A 74 22.98 -2.06 -6.10
CA THR A 74 21.77 -2.88 -5.98
C THR A 74 21.26 -2.85 -4.54
N ILE A 75 19.98 -2.64 -4.36
CA ILE A 75 19.25 -2.69 -3.09
C ILE A 75 18.29 -3.86 -3.16
N LEU A 76 18.35 -4.74 -2.18
CA LEU A 76 17.37 -5.81 -2.00
C LEU A 76 16.52 -5.52 -0.77
N LEU A 77 15.21 -5.49 -0.97
CA LEU A 77 14.28 -5.30 0.13
C LEU A 77 13.94 -6.62 0.80
N GLN A 78 13.33 -6.58 1.98
CA GLN A 78 12.95 -7.79 2.73
C GLN A 78 12.10 -8.73 1.87
N PRO A 79 12.38 -10.03 1.88
CA PRO A 79 11.56 -11.00 1.18
C PRO A 79 10.18 -11.13 1.83
N SER A 80 9.19 -11.50 1.03
CA SER A 80 7.81 -11.71 1.47
C SER A 80 7.23 -12.96 0.86
N LEU A 81 6.55 -13.76 1.66
CA LEU A 81 5.74 -14.88 1.19
C LEU A 81 4.48 -14.39 0.46
N SER A 82 3.98 -13.22 0.84
CA SER A 82 2.80 -12.62 0.22
C SER A 82 3.07 -12.17 -1.21
N GLY A 83 4.12 -11.41 -1.40
CA GLY A 83 4.53 -10.87 -2.68
C GLY A 83 4.59 -9.36 -2.72
N TYR A 84 4.89 -8.88 -3.90
CA TYR A 84 5.01 -7.46 -4.22
C TYR A 84 4.39 -7.17 -5.58
N HIS A 85 3.98 -5.93 -5.76
CA HIS A 85 3.56 -5.41 -7.05
C HIS A 85 4.27 -4.08 -7.31
N ILE A 86 4.78 -3.91 -8.53
CA ILE A 86 5.46 -2.69 -8.97
C ILE A 86 4.59 -2.07 -10.05
N PHE A 87 4.34 -0.76 -9.94
CA PHE A 87 3.56 -0.02 -10.92
C PHE A 87 4.08 1.40 -11.08
N ASP A 88 3.79 2.00 -12.23
CA ASP A 88 4.14 3.38 -12.54
C ASP A 88 2.99 4.31 -12.15
N VAL A 89 3.34 5.39 -11.48
CA VAL A 89 2.43 6.49 -11.16
C VAL A 89 2.71 7.61 -12.17
N ALA A 90 1.72 7.96 -12.97
CA ALA A 90 1.88 8.99 -14.00
C ALA A 90 2.02 10.41 -13.40
N ALA A 91 2.56 11.34 -14.18
CA ALA A 91 2.61 12.74 -13.80
C ALA A 91 1.20 13.29 -13.56
N GLY A 92 0.98 13.93 -12.41
CA GLY A 92 -0.32 14.44 -11.99
C GLY A 92 -1.29 13.38 -11.45
N GLU A 93 -0.93 12.10 -11.51
CA GLU A 93 -1.72 11.04 -10.89
C GLU A 93 -1.42 10.97 -9.39
N ARG A 94 -2.46 10.83 -8.59
CA ARG A 94 -2.37 10.69 -7.15
C ARG A 94 -3.17 9.50 -6.67
N TRP A 95 -2.51 8.64 -5.91
CA TRP A 95 -3.09 7.45 -5.31
C TRP A 95 -3.21 7.58 -3.79
N ILE A 96 -4.23 6.96 -3.24
CA ILE A 96 -4.45 6.78 -1.81
C ILE A 96 -4.35 5.28 -1.55
N LEU A 97 -3.29 4.86 -0.86
CA LEU A 97 -3.01 3.47 -0.54
C LEU A 97 -3.54 3.12 0.85
N GLU A 98 -4.04 1.90 1.00
CA GLU A 98 -4.42 1.35 2.29
C GLU A 98 -3.21 1.25 3.23
N PRO A 99 -3.43 1.26 4.56
CA PRO A 99 -2.37 1.15 5.57
C PRO A 99 -1.51 -0.11 5.35
N GLY A 100 -0.17 0.05 5.44
CA GLY A 100 0.77 -1.06 5.33
C GLY A 100 1.16 -1.46 3.90
N VAL A 101 0.47 -0.95 2.89
CA VAL A 101 0.65 -1.36 1.49
C VAL A 101 1.92 -0.78 0.86
N TYR A 102 2.25 0.49 1.13
CA TYR A 102 3.43 1.14 0.57
C TYR A 102 4.73 0.45 1.05
N TRP A 103 5.67 0.19 0.11
CA TRP A 103 6.93 -0.45 0.41
C TRP A 103 8.15 0.36 0.00
N ALA A 104 8.25 0.76 -1.28
CA ALA A 104 9.34 1.58 -1.79
C ALA A 104 8.88 2.42 -2.99
N SER A 105 9.63 3.47 -3.31
CA SER A 105 9.42 4.27 -4.52
C SER A 105 10.70 4.99 -4.94
N GLU A 106 10.72 5.46 -6.17
CA GLU A 106 11.67 6.47 -6.61
C GLU A 106 11.57 7.72 -5.74
N ALA A 107 12.68 8.44 -5.58
CA ALA A 107 12.75 9.61 -4.70
C ALA A 107 11.84 10.76 -5.14
N GLN A 108 11.60 10.87 -6.45
CA GLN A 108 10.73 11.90 -7.06
C GLN A 108 9.24 11.69 -6.75
N VAL A 109 8.81 10.48 -6.44
CA VAL A 109 7.42 10.21 -6.04
C VAL A 109 7.12 10.95 -4.74
N ALA A 110 6.20 11.90 -4.77
CA ALA A 110 5.81 12.64 -3.58
C ALA A 110 4.96 11.76 -2.66
N LEU A 111 5.33 11.72 -1.37
CA LEU A 111 4.62 10.96 -0.36
C LEU A 111 3.91 11.88 0.61
N GLY A 112 2.68 11.53 0.95
CA GLY A 112 1.87 12.26 1.92
C GLY A 112 1.02 11.32 2.77
N ILE A 113 0.20 11.90 3.62
CA ILE A 113 -0.73 11.19 4.49
C ILE A 113 -2.10 11.84 4.34
N THR A 114 -3.13 11.02 4.23
CA THR A 114 -4.52 11.47 4.20
C THR A 114 -5.39 10.62 5.13
N ARG A 115 -6.61 11.07 5.33
CA ARG A 115 -7.64 10.33 6.08
C ARG A 115 -8.90 10.26 5.23
N ASP A 116 -9.53 9.11 5.23
CA ASP A 116 -10.89 9.01 4.71
C ASP A 116 -11.89 9.72 5.64
N PRO A 117 -13.06 10.11 5.15
CA PRO A 117 -14.13 10.63 5.98
C PRO A 117 -14.42 9.69 7.15
N MET A 118 -14.45 10.21 8.39
CA MET A 118 -14.53 9.41 9.63
C MET A 118 -15.69 8.39 9.60
N PHE A 119 -16.84 8.79 9.10
CA PHE A 119 -18.00 7.91 9.01
C PHE A 119 -17.78 6.74 8.03
N ALA A 120 -17.13 6.96 6.89
CA ALA A 120 -16.87 5.90 5.92
C ALA A 120 -15.86 4.88 6.47
N SER A 121 -14.82 5.33 7.16
CA SER A 121 -13.80 4.47 7.79
C SER A 121 -14.36 3.67 8.96
N LEU A 122 -15.16 4.29 9.85
CA LEU A 122 -15.82 3.60 10.96
C LEU A 122 -16.76 2.50 10.46
N TRP A 123 -17.54 2.81 9.43
CA TRP A 123 -18.49 1.86 8.86
C TRP A 123 -17.82 0.79 7.99
N ALA A 124 -16.60 1.00 7.53
CA ALA A 124 -15.81 0.00 6.80
C ALA A 124 -15.02 -0.95 7.70
N GLY A 125 -15.03 -0.74 9.03
CA GLY A 125 -14.23 -1.54 9.97
C GLY A 125 -12.75 -1.12 10.01
N ASP A 126 -12.37 0.02 9.44
CA ASP A 126 -10.98 0.51 9.39
C ASP A 126 -10.58 1.24 10.69
N GLY A 127 -11.52 1.43 11.62
CA GLY A 127 -11.34 2.17 12.86
C GLY A 127 -11.45 3.70 12.69
N LEU A 128 -11.56 4.41 13.82
CA LEU A 128 -11.76 5.88 13.87
C LEU A 128 -10.58 6.69 13.33
N LEU A 129 -9.37 6.12 13.25
CA LEU A 129 -8.12 6.80 12.95
C LEU A 129 -7.30 6.07 11.87
N SER A 130 -7.93 5.61 10.81
CA SER A 130 -7.22 4.98 9.70
C SER A 130 -6.52 6.04 8.84
N TRP A 131 -5.20 6.17 9.02
CA TRP A 131 -4.34 7.00 8.20
C TRP A 131 -3.89 6.23 6.97
N LYS A 132 -3.97 6.86 5.81
CA LYS A 132 -3.60 6.29 4.52
C LYS A 132 -2.42 7.02 3.91
N THR A 133 -1.53 6.27 3.24
CA THR A 133 -0.42 6.86 2.51
C THR A 133 -0.91 7.38 1.16
N THR A 134 -0.60 8.62 0.84
CA THR A 134 -0.78 9.15 -0.53
C THR A 134 0.54 9.13 -1.26
N ILE A 135 0.48 8.79 -2.55
CA ILE A 135 1.60 8.86 -3.47
C ILE A 135 1.20 9.70 -4.68
N SER A 136 2.11 10.53 -5.16
CA SER A 136 1.90 11.36 -6.37
C SER A 136 3.10 11.22 -7.28
N GLY A 137 2.84 10.89 -8.55
CA GLY A 137 3.87 10.70 -9.57
C GLY A 137 4.49 12.00 -10.09
N PRO A 138 5.42 11.88 -11.04
CA PRO A 138 5.74 10.63 -11.75
C PRO A 138 6.71 9.74 -10.99
N GLY A 139 6.69 8.42 -11.29
CA GLY A 139 7.71 7.48 -10.87
C GLY A 139 7.20 6.09 -10.50
N LYS A 140 8.14 5.17 -10.29
CA LYS A 140 7.85 3.77 -9.93
C LYS A 140 7.60 3.62 -8.43
N VAL A 141 6.63 2.76 -8.11
CA VAL A 141 6.25 2.42 -6.74
C VAL A 141 6.15 0.91 -6.59
N ALA A 142 6.76 0.40 -5.54
CA ALA A 142 6.59 -0.99 -5.10
C ALA A 142 5.68 -1.03 -3.87
N ILE A 143 4.73 -1.94 -3.90
CA ILE A 143 3.79 -2.20 -2.79
C ILE A 143 3.91 -3.64 -2.33
N ASN A 144 3.75 -3.87 -1.02
CA ASN A 144 3.65 -5.21 -0.45
C ASN A 144 2.19 -5.65 -0.51
N VAL A 145 1.95 -6.81 -1.09
CA VAL A 145 0.59 -7.26 -1.45
C VAL A 145 0.39 -8.74 -1.17
N PRO A 146 -0.84 -9.14 -0.84
CA PRO A 146 -1.15 -10.52 -0.50
C PRO A 146 -1.22 -11.50 -1.68
N GLY A 147 -1.06 -11.06 -2.90
CA GLY A 147 -1.15 -11.92 -4.08
C GLY A 147 -1.17 -11.12 -5.38
N PRO A 148 -1.68 -11.68 -6.47
CA PRO A 148 -1.81 -10.97 -7.72
C PRO A 148 -2.64 -9.70 -7.58
N VAL A 149 -2.19 -8.62 -8.22
CA VAL A 149 -2.85 -7.32 -8.23
C VAL A 149 -3.30 -6.99 -9.65
N GLU A 150 -4.49 -6.47 -9.75
CA GLU A 150 -5.06 -5.94 -10.99
C GLU A 150 -5.40 -4.47 -10.81
N THR A 151 -5.14 -3.67 -11.83
CA THR A 151 -5.63 -2.30 -11.91
C THR A 151 -6.96 -2.29 -12.65
N VAL A 152 -8.01 -1.90 -11.96
CA VAL A 152 -9.35 -1.75 -12.55
C VAL A 152 -9.63 -0.28 -12.80
N GLU A 153 -9.94 0.07 -14.06
CA GLU A 153 -10.35 1.40 -14.45
C GLU A 153 -11.85 1.58 -14.27
N ILE A 154 -12.25 2.70 -13.72
CA ILE A 154 -13.64 3.07 -13.45
C ILE A 154 -13.91 4.39 -14.16
N THR A 155 -14.89 4.42 -15.06
CA THR A 155 -15.28 5.62 -15.81
C THR A 155 -16.75 5.91 -15.57
N ASP A 156 -17.01 6.96 -14.81
CA ASP A 156 -18.37 7.40 -14.41
C ASP A 156 -19.27 6.23 -13.95
N ALA A 157 -18.68 5.35 -13.14
CA ALA A 157 -19.29 4.10 -12.71
C ALA A 157 -19.08 3.87 -11.22
N GLN A 158 -19.58 2.74 -10.76
CA GLN A 158 -19.45 2.29 -9.38
C GLN A 158 -18.76 0.93 -9.34
N PHE A 159 -17.67 0.84 -8.57
CA PHE A 159 -17.01 -0.42 -8.24
C PHE A 159 -17.32 -0.81 -6.80
N ARG A 160 -17.77 -2.03 -6.59
CA ARG A 160 -18.12 -2.58 -5.27
C ARG A 160 -17.20 -3.74 -4.94
N ALA A 161 -16.52 -3.67 -3.82
CA ALA A 161 -15.63 -4.71 -3.34
C ALA A 161 -15.99 -5.15 -1.93
N GLN A 162 -15.82 -6.44 -1.67
CA GLN A 162 -15.96 -7.00 -0.34
C GLN A 162 -14.64 -6.89 0.43
N GLY A 163 -14.71 -6.62 1.73
CA GLY A 163 -13.56 -6.63 2.61
C GLY A 163 -12.42 -5.72 2.16
N ARG A 164 -11.19 -6.15 2.36
CA ARG A 164 -9.97 -5.40 2.03
C ARG A 164 -9.33 -5.80 0.70
N LEU A 165 -10.14 -6.09 -0.32
CA LEU A 165 -9.65 -6.40 -1.66
C LEU A 165 -8.95 -5.22 -2.34
N VAL A 166 -9.43 -4.01 -2.10
CA VAL A 166 -8.86 -2.80 -2.68
C VAL A 166 -7.67 -2.33 -1.84
N LEU A 167 -6.50 -2.30 -2.46
CA LEU A 167 -5.23 -1.89 -1.85
C LEU A 167 -4.96 -0.39 -1.99
N GLY A 168 -5.58 0.23 -2.99
CA GLY A 168 -5.44 1.66 -3.25
C GLY A 168 -6.41 2.13 -4.31
N ARG A 169 -6.60 3.44 -4.37
CA ARG A 169 -7.43 4.12 -5.35
C ARG A 169 -6.82 5.45 -5.76
N THR A 170 -7.15 5.92 -6.95
CA THR A 170 -6.84 7.30 -7.33
C THR A 170 -7.75 8.29 -6.61
N GLU A 171 -7.29 9.52 -6.43
CA GLU A 171 -7.98 10.57 -5.67
C GLU A 171 -9.34 10.94 -6.28
N GLY A 172 -9.53 10.76 -7.60
CA GLY A 172 -10.80 11.02 -8.30
C GLY A 172 -11.97 10.12 -7.89
N LEU A 173 -11.70 9.04 -7.16
CA LEU A 173 -12.72 8.11 -6.69
C LEU A 173 -13.19 8.44 -5.27
N ARG A 174 -14.50 8.63 -5.11
CA ARG A 174 -15.14 8.78 -3.80
C ARG A 174 -15.34 7.40 -3.17
N PHE A 175 -14.94 7.28 -1.91
CA PHE A 175 -15.12 6.07 -1.11
C PHE A 175 -16.30 6.18 -0.17
N THR A 176 -17.16 5.15 -0.16
CA THR A 176 -18.24 4.96 0.81
C THR A 176 -18.32 3.49 1.22
N SER A 177 -19.03 3.22 2.33
CA SER A 177 -19.31 1.86 2.79
C SER A 177 -20.81 1.67 2.87
N GLU A 178 -21.33 0.64 2.22
CA GLU A 178 -22.75 0.32 2.16
C GLU A 178 -23.03 -1.07 2.72
N ARG A 179 -24.25 -1.29 3.20
CA ARG A 179 -24.72 -2.64 3.54
C ARG A 179 -24.91 -3.45 2.25
N SER A 180 -24.50 -4.71 2.25
CA SER A 180 -24.65 -5.60 1.08
C SER A 180 -26.09 -5.83 0.67
N ALA A 181 -27.02 -5.85 1.64
CA ALA A 181 -28.46 -6.03 1.43
C ALA A 181 -29.26 -5.41 2.57
N ARG A 182 -30.59 -5.27 2.37
CA ARG A 182 -31.54 -4.86 3.44
C ARG A 182 -31.67 -5.99 4.47
N PHE A 183 -31.84 -5.61 5.74
CA PHE A 183 -32.17 -6.53 6.83
C PHE A 183 -33.45 -7.32 6.49
N PRO A 184 -33.53 -8.65 6.72
CA PRO A 184 -32.53 -9.54 7.34
C PRO A 184 -31.60 -10.25 6.33
N ARG A 185 -31.70 -9.98 5.03
CA ARG A 185 -30.98 -10.66 3.95
C ARG A 185 -29.45 -10.52 4.05
N ASN A 186 -28.96 -9.42 4.62
CA ASN A 186 -27.54 -9.22 4.85
C ASN A 186 -26.92 -10.23 5.83
N PHE A 187 -27.70 -10.83 6.72
CA PHE A 187 -27.21 -11.90 7.61
C PHE A 187 -27.10 -13.25 6.90
N ILE A 188 -27.97 -13.49 5.95
CA ILE A 188 -28.05 -14.77 5.24
C ILE A 188 -27.00 -14.83 4.11
N SER A 189 -26.63 -13.68 3.54
CA SER A 189 -25.68 -13.61 2.41
C SER A 189 -24.21 -13.83 2.81
N GLY A 190 -23.88 -13.89 4.10
CA GLY A 190 -22.49 -13.95 4.58
C GLY A 190 -21.68 -12.68 4.31
N GLN A 191 -22.29 -11.67 3.69
CA GLN A 191 -21.66 -10.41 3.31
C GLN A 191 -22.35 -9.25 4.04
N LYS A 192 -21.75 -8.76 5.10
CA LYS A 192 -22.37 -7.70 5.91
C LYS A 192 -22.27 -6.33 5.24
N ARG A 193 -21.12 -6.00 4.66
CA ARG A 193 -20.82 -4.68 4.08
C ARG A 193 -19.95 -4.78 2.84
N MET A 194 -20.11 -3.78 1.98
CA MET A 194 -19.29 -3.60 0.77
C MET A 194 -18.66 -2.22 0.77
N ARG A 195 -17.43 -2.15 0.33
CA ARG A 195 -16.73 -0.91 0.01
C ARG A 195 -17.12 -0.47 -1.39
N VAL A 196 -17.52 0.78 -1.54
CA VAL A 196 -18.05 1.32 -2.79
C VAL A 196 -17.19 2.50 -3.22
N TYR A 197 -16.73 2.42 -4.45
CA TYR A 197 -15.89 3.43 -5.10
C TYR A 197 -16.67 3.99 -6.29
N THR A 198 -16.90 5.31 -6.33
CA THR A 198 -17.71 5.98 -7.37
C THR A 198 -16.93 7.12 -8.00
N GLY A 199 -17.13 7.32 -9.30
CA GLY A 199 -16.52 8.38 -10.08
C GLY A 199 -15.66 7.86 -11.22
N THR A 200 -14.62 8.62 -11.59
CA THR A 200 -13.66 8.25 -12.63
C THR A 200 -12.27 8.14 -12.02
N GLY A 201 -11.60 7.02 -12.27
CA GLY A 201 -10.27 6.74 -11.75
C GLY A 201 -9.90 5.27 -11.82
N LYS A 202 -8.92 4.88 -11.00
CA LYS A 202 -8.39 3.51 -10.96
C LYS A 202 -8.39 2.98 -9.53
N VAL A 203 -8.56 1.67 -9.38
CA VAL A 203 -8.36 0.94 -8.13
C VAL A 203 -7.37 -0.20 -8.32
N LEU A 204 -6.52 -0.43 -7.32
CA LEU A 204 -5.66 -1.60 -7.23
C LEU A 204 -6.39 -2.67 -6.43
N VAL A 205 -6.65 -3.81 -7.05
CA VAL A 205 -7.40 -4.91 -6.46
C VAL A 205 -6.49 -6.12 -6.25
N ALA A 206 -6.42 -6.62 -5.02
CA ALA A 206 -5.78 -7.88 -4.71
C ALA A 206 -6.82 -9.00 -4.62
N TRP A 207 -6.63 -10.07 -5.38
CA TRP A 207 -7.60 -11.16 -5.46
C TRP A 207 -7.59 -12.12 -4.28
N THR A 208 -6.58 -12.04 -3.40
CA THR A 208 -6.38 -13.01 -2.31
C THR A 208 -6.17 -12.38 -0.91
N PRO A 209 -6.96 -11.40 -0.46
CA PRO A 209 -6.73 -10.76 0.84
C PRO A 209 -7.06 -11.70 2.00
N TYR A 210 -8.11 -12.50 1.85
CA TYR A 210 -8.61 -13.39 2.90
C TYR A 210 -7.61 -14.52 3.23
N TRP A 211 -7.04 -15.14 2.20
CA TRP A 211 -6.09 -16.24 2.38
C TRP A 211 -4.80 -15.82 3.06
N ASN A 212 -4.28 -14.64 2.76
CA ASN A 212 -3.04 -14.18 3.36
C ASN A 212 -3.18 -13.79 4.82
N HIS A 213 -4.28 -13.21 5.20
CA HIS A 213 -4.56 -12.94 6.59
C HIS A 213 -4.63 -14.25 7.39
N HIS A 214 -5.29 -15.25 6.86
CA HIS A 214 -5.39 -16.57 7.46
C HIS A 214 -4.05 -17.30 7.51
N MET A 215 -3.23 -17.20 6.47
CA MET A 215 -1.88 -17.73 6.44
C MET A 215 -0.95 -17.00 7.39
N TYR A 216 -1.01 -15.67 7.45
CA TYR A 216 -0.22 -14.86 8.38
C TYR A 216 -0.52 -15.25 9.83
N THR A 217 -1.78 -15.36 10.19
CA THR A 217 -2.22 -15.79 11.52
C THR A 217 -1.71 -17.19 11.88
N ARG A 218 -1.78 -18.13 10.93
CA ARG A 218 -1.27 -19.49 11.14
C ARG A 218 0.24 -19.57 11.25
N MET A 219 0.97 -18.69 10.54
CA MET A 219 2.44 -18.69 10.56
C MET A 219 3.02 -17.94 11.74
N THR A 220 2.37 -16.88 12.18
CA THR A 220 2.87 -16.04 13.30
C THR A 220 2.33 -16.50 14.65
N GLY A 221 1.29 -17.33 14.69
CA GLY A 221 0.58 -17.69 15.92
C GLY A 221 -0.15 -16.52 16.57
N GLU A 222 -0.23 -15.37 15.91
CA GLU A 222 -1.05 -14.24 16.35
C GLU A 222 -2.53 -14.58 16.12
N ASP A 223 -3.18 -15.12 17.13
CA ASP A 223 -4.63 -15.21 17.18
C ASP A 223 -5.19 -13.79 17.16
N ILE A 224 -5.99 -13.52 16.13
CA ILE A 224 -6.64 -12.23 15.97
C ILE A 224 -7.89 -12.26 16.84
N GLU A 225 -7.72 -12.04 18.13
CA GLU A 225 -8.84 -11.80 19.06
C GLU A 225 -9.68 -10.57 18.70
N HIS A 226 -9.29 -9.80 17.70
CA HIS A 226 -10.00 -8.59 17.29
C HIS A 226 -11.06 -8.78 16.20
N THR A 227 -11.29 -10.02 15.76
CA THR A 227 -12.31 -10.29 14.72
C THR A 227 -13.68 -10.66 15.31
N ILE A 228 -13.84 -10.66 16.63
CA ILE A 228 -15.10 -11.06 17.30
C ILE A 228 -16.16 -9.95 17.28
N PHE A 229 -15.81 -8.74 16.85
CA PHE A 229 -16.74 -7.59 16.76
C PHE A 229 -16.99 -7.07 15.34
N GLU A 230 -16.76 -7.88 14.31
CA GLU A 230 -17.19 -7.55 12.95
C GLU A 230 -18.49 -8.27 12.55
#